data_291290a99bc486ed648d5f785897c261
#
_entry.id   291290a99bc486ed648d5f785897c261
#
_cell.length_a   1.000
_cell.length_b   1.000
_cell.length_c   1.000
_cell.angle_alpha   90.00
_cell.angle_beta   90.00
_cell.angle_gamma   90.00
#
_symmetry.space_group_name_H-M   'P 1'
#
loop_
_entity.id
_entity.type
_entity.pdbx_description
1 polymer ?
#
loop_
_entity_poly.entity_id
_entity_poly.type
_entity_poly.pdbx_seq_one_letter_code
_entity_poly.pdbx_strand_id
1 'polypeptide(L)'
;MSKNKIEDQAVFGCYSQSENKVTLALLKILERAKGDSLLRNLIEVADGEDLPDNQILLESQVTDTAEHSIPDGKISCQYAFQYFIESKLSEDIPAKQLQQHLETVRKTPNAHLIYITQHFQRPKELMEHKDVLWTNWTKVTECLRDYEDDNNDPVLKYLIEQFELFVRSNNVYDDSENRVLIVGGSSAESVALNYNFYACQANRSFRNTGYIAFLRKKKISYLFKVVGEVKDSVNLREEPSIVPPSYFDEVEPDYQGTPHKLFKLERVEAFEGPIIDDSVDKNGKHCAFVQRQGYTTLDQFMNAKVTSDLRD
;
A
#
# COMPACT_ATOMS: atom_id res chain seq x y z
N MET A 1 -21.67 14.75 7.24
CA MET A 1 -20.71 14.31 8.28
C MET A 1 -21.24 13.03 8.88
N SER A 2 -20.86 11.90 8.32
CA SER A 2 -21.04 10.60 8.96
C SER A 2 -20.14 10.62 10.18
N LYS A 3 -20.74 10.63 11.37
CA LYS A 3 -20.00 10.42 12.61
C LYS A 3 -19.55 8.98 12.57
N ASN A 4 -18.27 8.76 12.75
CA ASN A 4 -17.63 7.46 12.85
C ASN A 4 -18.50 6.50 13.65
N LYS A 5 -19.09 5.53 12.99
CA LYS A 5 -19.77 4.46 13.67
C LYS A 5 -18.73 3.68 14.47
N ILE A 6 -19.06 3.25 15.68
CA ILE A 6 -18.12 2.49 16.54
C ILE A 6 -17.67 1.20 15.84
N GLU A 7 -18.55 0.60 15.04
CA GLU A 7 -18.28 -0.59 14.23
C GLU A 7 -17.21 -0.37 13.13
N ASP A 8 -16.96 0.90 12.73
CA ASP A 8 -15.94 1.24 11.72
C ASP A 8 -14.60 1.65 12.36
N GLN A 9 -14.45 1.54 13.69
CA GLN A 9 -13.24 1.93 14.40
C GLN A 9 -12.43 0.70 14.82
N ALA A 10 -11.17 0.63 14.37
CA ALA A 10 -10.25 -0.40 14.82
C ALA A 10 -10.00 -0.33 16.32
N VAL A 11 -9.97 -1.48 17.00
CA VAL A 11 -9.68 -1.60 18.45
C VAL A 11 -8.41 -0.86 18.84
N PHE A 12 -7.39 -0.89 17.98
CA PHE A 12 -6.12 -0.21 18.19
C PHE A 12 -6.16 1.29 17.84
N GLY A 13 -7.21 1.76 17.19
CA GLY A 13 -7.38 3.15 16.75
C GLY A 13 -7.71 4.15 17.87
N CYS A 14 -8.15 3.67 19.04
CA CYS A 14 -8.38 4.54 20.19
C CYS A 14 -7.09 5.04 20.85
N TYR A 15 -5.97 4.53 20.45
CA TYR A 15 -4.65 4.97 20.93
C TYR A 15 -4.11 6.05 20.00
N SER A 16 -3.54 7.14 20.52
CA SER A 16 -2.96 8.19 19.69
C SER A 16 -1.99 7.61 18.67
N GLN A 17 -2.05 8.10 17.45
CA GLN A 17 -1.31 7.65 16.27
C GLN A 17 0.20 7.74 16.48
N SER A 18 0.81 6.73 17.06
CA SER A 18 2.27 6.63 17.11
C SER A 18 2.70 5.30 16.49
N GLU A 19 3.81 5.33 15.79
CA GLU A 19 4.45 4.17 15.18
C GLU A 19 4.62 3.03 16.20
N ASN A 20 5.00 3.36 17.43
CA ASN A 20 5.12 2.41 18.54
C ASN A 20 3.86 1.61 18.83
N LYS A 21 2.68 2.14 18.51
CA LYS A 21 1.40 1.46 18.80
C LYS A 21 1.02 0.45 17.75
N VAL A 22 1.34 0.69 16.47
CA VAL A 22 1.12 -0.31 15.44
C VAL A 22 2.08 -1.49 15.64
N THR A 23 3.31 -1.23 16.04
CA THR A 23 4.25 -2.30 16.43
C THR A 23 3.77 -3.06 17.65
N LEU A 24 3.29 -2.37 18.69
CA LEU A 24 2.73 -3.03 19.87
C LEU A 24 1.51 -3.89 19.51
N ALA A 25 0.63 -3.42 18.63
CA ALA A 25 -0.53 -4.18 18.16
C ALA A 25 -0.08 -5.46 17.44
N LEU A 26 0.90 -5.37 16.55
CA LEU A 26 1.50 -6.53 15.88
C LEU A 26 2.09 -7.52 16.88
N LEU A 27 2.88 -7.05 17.87
CA LEU A 27 3.46 -7.90 18.89
C LEU A 27 2.39 -8.60 19.75
N LYS A 28 1.24 -7.94 20.02
CA LYS A 28 0.12 -8.56 20.75
C LYS A 28 -0.56 -9.67 19.94
N ILE A 29 -0.65 -9.53 18.62
CA ILE A 29 -1.15 -10.60 17.75
C ILE A 29 -0.18 -11.78 17.77
N LEU A 30 1.12 -11.53 17.63
CA LEU A 30 2.15 -12.56 17.71
C LEU A 30 2.17 -13.29 19.07
N GLU A 31 1.99 -12.54 20.18
CA GLU A 31 1.85 -13.11 21.52
C GLU A 31 0.63 -14.04 21.61
N ARG A 32 -0.51 -13.63 21.04
CA ARG A 32 -1.74 -14.44 21.04
C ARG A 32 -1.63 -15.65 20.15
N ALA A 33 -0.99 -15.55 19.02
CA ALA A 33 -0.79 -16.65 18.09
C ALA A 33 -0.04 -17.83 18.71
N LYS A 34 0.81 -17.59 19.73
CA LYS A 34 1.58 -18.58 20.51
C LYS A 34 2.31 -19.63 19.66
N GLY A 35 2.46 -19.39 18.39
CA GLY A 35 2.99 -20.33 17.44
C GLY A 35 4.17 -19.72 16.68
N ASP A 36 5.13 -20.57 16.40
CA ASP A 36 6.30 -20.20 15.63
C ASP A 36 5.96 -19.93 14.16
N SER A 37 4.85 -20.51 13.64
CA SER A 37 4.47 -20.41 12.23
C SER A 37 4.17 -18.98 11.78
N LEU A 38 3.34 -18.22 12.52
CA LEU A 38 3.05 -16.83 12.16
C LEU A 38 4.32 -15.97 12.17
N LEU A 39 5.18 -16.16 13.18
CA LEU A 39 6.42 -15.43 13.25
C LEU A 39 7.37 -15.80 12.10
N ARG A 40 7.45 -17.09 11.73
CA ARG A 40 8.22 -17.55 10.57
C ARG A 40 7.75 -16.88 9.31
N ASN A 41 6.45 -16.92 9.04
CA ASN A 41 5.84 -16.26 7.89
C ASN A 41 6.15 -14.75 7.87
N LEU A 42 6.07 -14.08 9.03
CA LEU A 42 6.42 -12.67 9.14
C LEU A 42 7.89 -12.38 8.82
N ILE A 43 8.80 -13.24 9.30
CA ILE A 43 10.24 -13.11 9.00
C ILE A 43 10.50 -13.38 7.51
N GLU A 44 9.84 -14.37 6.92
CA GLU A 44 9.93 -14.68 5.49
C GLU A 44 9.49 -13.50 4.62
N VAL A 45 8.34 -12.87 4.93
CA VAL A 45 7.89 -11.67 4.17
C VAL A 45 8.78 -10.45 4.37
N ALA A 46 9.70 -10.50 5.35
CA ALA A 46 10.75 -9.49 5.55
C ALA A 46 12.11 -9.91 4.95
N ASP A 47 12.12 -10.95 4.09
CA ASP A 47 13.34 -11.52 3.49
C ASP A 47 14.34 -12.06 4.53
N GLY A 48 13.84 -12.55 5.67
CA GLY A 48 14.64 -13.14 6.74
C GLY A 48 14.90 -14.65 6.55
N GLU A 49 15.86 -15.15 7.30
CA GLU A 49 16.16 -16.58 7.34
C GLU A 49 15.17 -17.35 8.23
N ASP A 50 15.02 -18.64 7.98
CA ASP A 50 14.13 -19.50 8.76
C ASP A 50 14.56 -19.57 10.24
N LEU A 51 13.57 -19.65 11.13
CA LEU A 51 13.79 -19.61 12.57
C LEU A 51 13.91 -21.01 13.17
N PRO A 52 14.81 -21.23 14.14
CA PRO A 52 14.84 -22.48 14.88
C PRO A 52 13.60 -22.63 15.79
N ASP A 53 13.21 -23.88 16.07
CA ASP A 53 12.14 -24.22 17.01
C ASP A 53 12.58 -23.98 18.45
N ASN A 54 12.34 -22.78 18.97
CA ASN A 54 12.73 -22.37 20.32
C ASN A 54 11.70 -21.43 20.95
N GLN A 55 11.80 -21.24 22.25
CA GLN A 55 10.94 -20.32 22.98
C GLN A 55 11.24 -18.86 22.60
N ILE A 56 10.22 -18.16 22.10
CA ILE A 56 10.29 -16.78 21.62
C ILE A 56 9.86 -15.83 22.73
N LEU A 57 10.61 -14.74 22.88
CA LEU A 57 10.32 -13.62 23.76
C LEU A 57 9.99 -12.38 22.90
N LEU A 58 8.86 -11.74 23.20
CA LEU A 58 8.41 -10.51 22.57
C LEU A 58 8.51 -9.34 23.54
N GLU A 59 9.17 -8.27 23.13
CA GLU A 59 9.38 -7.07 23.97
C GLU A 59 8.98 -5.83 23.15
N SER A 60 8.20 -4.93 23.73
CA SER A 60 7.91 -3.61 23.16
C SER A 60 8.78 -2.55 23.82
N GLN A 61 9.20 -1.54 23.05
CA GLN A 61 10.02 -0.41 23.51
C GLN A 61 11.21 -0.87 24.36
N VAL A 62 12.17 -1.50 23.72
CA VAL A 62 13.37 -2.00 24.39
C VAL A 62 14.20 -0.82 24.87
N THR A 63 14.05 -0.47 26.14
CA THR A 63 14.87 0.54 26.80
C THR A 63 16.26 -0.03 27.01
N ASP A 64 17.19 0.32 26.14
CA ASP A 64 18.61 0.17 26.47
C ASP A 64 19.05 1.42 27.24
N THR A 65 19.79 1.21 28.32
CA THR A 65 20.13 2.24 29.30
C THR A 65 21.19 3.25 28.85
N ALA A 66 21.60 3.22 27.60
CA ALA A 66 22.61 4.13 27.04
C ALA A 66 22.04 4.88 25.85
N GLU A 67 21.83 6.17 25.99
CA GLU A 67 21.75 7.32 25.02
C GLU A 67 21.44 7.07 23.53
N HIS A 68 20.96 5.89 23.14
CA HIS A 68 20.73 5.49 21.75
C HIS A 68 19.23 5.38 21.44
N SER A 69 18.89 5.57 20.18
CA SER A 69 17.54 5.42 19.67
C SER A 69 16.97 4.03 20.01
N ILE A 70 15.77 4.01 20.59
CA ILE A 70 15.11 2.80 21.07
C ILE A 70 14.24 2.24 19.93
N PRO A 71 14.46 0.98 19.46
CA PRO A 71 13.58 0.33 18.53
C PRO A 71 12.15 0.16 19.09
N ASP A 72 11.15 0.18 18.22
CA ASP A 72 9.73 0.06 18.60
C ASP A 72 9.41 -1.30 19.22
N GLY A 73 10.13 -2.37 18.83
CA GLY A 73 9.92 -3.70 19.35
C GLY A 73 11.13 -4.62 19.18
N LYS A 74 11.07 -5.77 19.86
CA LYS A 74 12.08 -6.81 19.77
C LYS A 74 11.45 -8.19 19.85
N ILE A 75 11.92 -9.08 19.01
CA ILE A 75 11.61 -10.50 19.00
C ILE A 75 12.94 -11.22 19.23
N SER A 76 13.02 -12.08 20.23
CA SER A 76 14.27 -12.78 20.52
C SER A 76 14.04 -14.21 21.00
N CYS A 77 15.02 -15.05 20.73
CA CYS A 77 15.13 -16.38 21.30
C CYS A 77 16.50 -16.54 21.95
N GLN A 78 16.57 -16.26 23.23
CA GLN A 78 17.80 -16.34 24.04
C GLN A 78 19.05 -15.88 23.25
N TYR A 79 19.89 -16.85 22.83
CA TYR A 79 21.13 -16.59 22.08
C TYR A 79 21.03 -16.95 20.59
N ALA A 80 19.89 -17.48 20.14
CA ALA A 80 19.76 -17.97 18.78
C ALA A 80 19.62 -16.82 17.77
N PHE A 81 18.72 -15.87 18.06
CA PHE A 81 18.49 -14.70 17.21
C PHE A 81 17.89 -13.54 18.02
N GLN A 82 18.03 -12.33 17.47
CA GLN A 82 17.38 -11.12 17.96
C GLN A 82 16.94 -10.27 16.77
N TYR A 83 15.63 -10.05 16.63
CA TYR A 83 15.07 -9.14 15.62
C TYR A 83 14.58 -7.88 16.31
N PHE A 84 15.20 -6.75 16.02
CA PHE A 84 14.70 -5.45 16.39
C PHE A 84 13.71 -4.99 15.33
N ILE A 85 12.59 -4.41 15.74
CA ILE A 85 11.56 -3.90 14.85
C ILE A 85 11.55 -2.38 14.93
N GLU A 86 11.65 -1.75 13.79
CA GLU A 86 11.39 -0.32 13.62
C GLU A 86 10.30 -0.16 12.58
N SER A 87 9.31 0.65 12.88
CA SER A 87 8.17 0.87 12.01
C SER A 87 7.97 2.33 11.64
N LYS A 88 7.49 2.58 10.44
CA LYS A 88 7.15 3.91 9.96
C LYS A 88 5.75 3.93 9.35
N LEU A 89 4.95 4.91 9.78
CA LEU A 89 3.66 5.23 9.20
C LEU A 89 3.75 6.39 8.19
N SER A 90 4.92 7.05 8.13
CA SER A 90 5.24 8.12 7.18
C SER A 90 6.15 7.61 6.06
N GLU A 91 6.29 8.41 5.00
CA GLU A 91 7.24 8.11 3.91
C GLU A 91 8.70 8.39 4.30
N ASP A 92 8.92 9.19 5.33
CA ASP A 92 10.26 9.58 5.74
C ASP A 92 10.99 8.48 6.51
N ILE A 93 12.22 8.19 6.11
CA ILE A 93 13.16 7.32 6.82
C ILE A 93 14.31 8.21 7.31
N PRO A 94 14.31 8.62 8.59
CA PRO A 94 15.35 9.50 9.11
C PRO A 94 16.71 8.78 9.16
N ALA A 95 17.66 9.20 8.31
CA ALA A 95 18.97 8.58 8.18
C ALA A 95 19.73 8.48 9.52
N LYS A 96 19.60 9.48 10.38
CA LYS A 96 20.23 9.47 11.71
C LYS A 96 19.66 8.37 12.59
N GLN A 97 18.35 8.19 12.60
CA GLN A 97 17.67 7.14 13.38
C GLN A 97 18.05 5.75 12.86
N LEU A 98 18.01 5.56 11.55
CA LEU A 98 18.44 4.31 10.91
C LEU A 98 19.87 3.96 11.29
N GLN A 99 20.80 4.92 11.23
CA GLN A 99 22.20 4.70 11.62
C GLN A 99 22.35 4.29 13.10
N GLN A 100 21.60 4.91 13.99
CA GLN A 100 21.61 4.58 15.42
C GLN A 100 21.10 3.15 15.67
N HIS A 101 20.01 2.73 15.01
CA HIS A 101 19.51 1.36 15.10
C HIS A 101 20.51 0.35 14.55
N LEU A 102 21.15 0.64 13.42
CA LEU A 102 22.20 -0.21 12.86
C LEU A 102 23.40 -0.36 13.79
N GLU A 103 23.79 0.69 14.48
CA GLU A 103 24.87 0.59 15.49
C GLU A 103 24.51 -0.33 16.64
N THR A 104 23.25 -0.30 17.11
CA THR A 104 22.75 -1.19 18.14
C THR A 104 22.75 -2.65 17.66
N VAL A 105 22.21 -2.90 16.46
CA VAL A 105 22.16 -4.24 15.85
C VAL A 105 23.58 -4.83 15.69
N ARG A 106 24.52 -4.05 15.14
CA ARG A 106 25.89 -4.51 14.90
C ARG A 106 26.68 -4.83 16.18
N LYS A 107 26.30 -4.24 17.32
CA LYS A 107 26.89 -4.55 18.64
C LYS A 107 26.24 -5.76 19.32
N THR A 108 25.10 -6.22 18.82
CA THR A 108 24.31 -7.29 19.41
C THR A 108 24.53 -8.59 18.61
N PRO A 109 24.99 -9.67 19.22
CA PRO A 109 25.21 -10.94 18.54
C PRO A 109 23.91 -11.49 17.93
N ASN A 110 24.00 -12.01 16.70
CA ASN A 110 22.88 -12.62 15.97
C ASN A 110 21.63 -11.71 15.88
N ALA A 111 21.86 -10.40 15.73
CA ALA A 111 20.79 -9.42 15.64
C ALA A 111 20.57 -8.93 14.21
N HIS A 112 19.32 -8.69 13.89
CA HIS A 112 18.86 -8.08 12.63
C HIS A 112 17.87 -6.96 12.94
N LEU A 113 17.77 -5.99 12.03
CA LEU A 113 16.76 -4.94 12.07
C LEU A 113 15.68 -5.26 11.02
N ILE A 114 14.44 -5.43 11.46
CA ILE A 114 13.27 -5.46 10.58
C ILE A 114 12.73 -4.04 10.51
N TYR A 115 12.73 -3.49 9.30
CA TYR A 115 12.18 -2.16 9.03
C TYR A 115 10.84 -2.30 8.30
N ILE A 116 9.74 -1.86 8.92
CA ILE A 116 8.39 -1.96 8.35
C ILE A 116 7.93 -0.56 7.93
N THR A 117 7.60 -0.38 6.66
CA THR A 117 7.21 0.92 6.12
C THR A 117 5.88 0.86 5.36
N GLN A 118 5.38 2.01 4.93
CA GLN A 118 4.26 2.08 4.00
C GLN A 118 4.66 1.94 2.52
N HIS A 119 5.96 1.96 2.21
CA HIS A 119 6.43 1.91 0.83
C HIS A 119 6.10 0.57 0.18
N PHE A 120 5.72 0.61 -1.10
CA PHE A 120 5.45 -0.60 -1.88
C PHE A 120 6.74 -1.32 -2.29
N GLN A 121 7.79 -0.57 -2.57
CA GLN A 121 9.13 -1.09 -2.89
C GLN A 121 10.10 -0.71 -1.78
N ARG A 122 11.18 -1.51 -1.65
CA ARG A 122 12.22 -1.24 -0.66
C ARG A 122 12.79 0.18 -0.86
N PRO A 123 12.71 1.04 0.16
CA PRO A 123 13.22 2.40 0.07
C PRO A 123 14.71 2.46 -0.26
N LYS A 124 15.12 3.49 -1.01
CA LYS A 124 16.52 3.67 -1.42
C LYS A 124 17.46 3.78 -0.22
N GLU A 125 17.00 4.40 0.84
CA GLU A 125 17.71 4.57 2.11
C GLU A 125 18.08 3.23 2.75
N LEU A 126 17.31 2.18 2.48
CA LEU A 126 17.55 0.83 3.00
C LEU A 126 18.34 -0.06 2.04
N MET A 127 18.47 0.30 0.76
CA MET A 127 19.11 -0.56 -0.25
C MET A 127 20.59 -0.81 0.02
N GLU A 128 21.30 0.16 0.63
CA GLU A 128 22.72 0.04 0.95
C GLU A 128 23.01 -0.79 2.21
N HIS A 129 21.96 -1.12 2.99
CA HIS A 129 22.07 -1.78 4.28
C HIS A 129 21.59 -3.22 4.22
N LYS A 130 22.51 -4.15 3.92
CA LYS A 130 22.20 -5.59 3.85
C LYS A 130 21.79 -6.21 5.19
N ASP A 131 22.16 -5.56 6.30
CA ASP A 131 21.83 -5.98 7.65
C ASP A 131 20.37 -5.63 8.04
N VAL A 132 19.65 -4.93 7.17
CA VAL A 132 18.25 -4.55 7.37
C VAL A 132 17.36 -5.50 6.57
N LEU A 133 16.49 -6.21 7.23
CA LEU A 133 15.34 -6.88 6.64
C LEU A 133 14.24 -5.86 6.42
N TRP A 134 13.51 -5.95 5.33
CA TRP A 134 12.47 -4.97 5.04
C TRP A 134 11.19 -5.63 4.59
N THR A 135 10.09 -5.11 5.10
CA THR A 135 8.75 -5.41 4.62
C THR A 135 7.87 -4.16 4.69
N ASN A 136 6.61 -4.27 4.27
CA ASN A 136 5.64 -3.19 4.37
C ASN A 136 4.36 -3.64 5.07
N TRP A 137 3.54 -2.67 5.49
CA TRP A 137 2.32 -2.94 6.23
C TRP A 137 1.30 -3.78 5.45
N THR A 138 1.29 -3.68 4.13
CA THR A 138 0.43 -4.51 3.28
C THR A 138 0.82 -5.98 3.41
N LYS A 139 2.09 -6.32 3.18
CA LYS A 139 2.59 -7.70 3.30
C LYS A 139 2.42 -8.27 4.71
N VAL A 140 2.66 -7.44 5.74
CA VAL A 140 2.41 -7.84 7.13
C VAL A 140 0.94 -8.20 7.33
N THR A 141 0.02 -7.36 6.85
CA THR A 141 -1.42 -7.60 7.00
C THR A 141 -1.86 -8.84 6.22
N GLU A 142 -1.36 -9.02 5.00
CA GLU A 142 -1.63 -10.22 4.19
C GLU A 142 -1.14 -11.50 4.90
N CYS A 143 0.08 -11.48 5.42
CA CYS A 143 0.63 -12.60 6.20
C CYS A 143 -0.24 -12.94 7.43
N LEU A 144 -0.78 -11.93 8.13
CA LEU A 144 -1.69 -12.15 9.24
C LEU A 144 -3.02 -12.77 8.79
N ARG A 145 -3.56 -12.35 7.64
CA ARG A 145 -4.81 -12.90 7.07
C ARG A 145 -4.64 -14.33 6.62
N ASP A 146 -3.57 -14.66 5.91
CA ASP A 146 -3.26 -16.02 5.50
C ASP A 146 -3.17 -16.95 6.72
N TYR A 147 -2.54 -16.48 7.80
CA TYR A 147 -2.48 -17.23 9.05
C TYR A 147 -3.85 -17.39 9.72
N GLU A 148 -4.73 -16.39 9.62
CA GLU A 148 -6.10 -16.43 10.14
C GLU A 148 -6.91 -17.53 9.47
N ASP A 149 -6.82 -17.65 8.14
CA ASP A 149 -7.57 -18.62 7.34
C ASP A 149 -7.24 -20.07 7.77
N ASP A 150 -6.01 -20.31 8.20
CA ASP A 150 -5.53 -21.60 8.69
C ASP A 150 -5.81 -21.84 10.18
N ASN A 151 -6.32 -20.85 10.91
CA ASN A 151 -6.45 -20.88 12.37
C ASN A 151 -7.89 -20.61 12.85
N ASN A 152 -8.40 -21.47 13.74
CA ASN A 152 -9.77 -21.37 14.26
C ASN A 152 -9.88 -20.59 15.60
N ASP A 153 -8.91 -19.76 15.99
CA ASP A 153 -9.02 -18.93 17.19
C ASP A 153 -9.84 -17.66 16.91
N PRO A 154 -11.09 -17.54 17.42
CA PRO A 154 -11.94 -16.40 17.13
C PRO A 154 -11.44 -15.08 17.73
N VAL A 155 -10.62 -15.15 18.79
CA VAL A 155 -10.00 -13.93 19.38
C VAL A 155 -8.88 -13.45 18.51
N LEU A 156 -8.06 -14.36 18.00
CA LEU A 156 -6.99 -14.03 17.05
C LEU A 156 -7.56 -13.41 15.77
N LYS A 157 -8.60 -14.04 15.21
CA LYS A 157 -9.32 -13.54 14.05
C LYS A 157 -9.79 -12.09 14.27
N TYR A 158 -10.50 -11.85 15.36
CA TYR A 158 -10.95 -10.49 15.71
C TYR A 158 -9.80 -9.49 15.83
N LEU A 159 -8.66 -9.88 16.44
CA LEU A 159 -7.51 -9.01 16.58
C LEU A 159 -6.87 -8.68 15.21
N ILE A 160 -6.80 -9.65 14.31
CA ILE A 160 -6.28 -9.45 12.94
C ILE A 160 -7.19 -8.51 12.15
N GLU A 161 -8.50 -8.73 12.18
CA GLU A 161 -9.48 -7.83 11.55
C GLU A 161 -9.35 -6.39 12.07
N GLN A 162 -9.21 -6.21 13.38
CA GLN A 162 -9.03 -4.89 13.99
C GLN A 162 -7.68 -4.25 13.64
N PHE A 163 -6.63 -5.06 13.51
CA PHE A 163 -5.33 -4.59 13.06
C PHE A 163 -5.38 -4.10 11.61
N GLU A 164 -6.02 -4.84 10.73
CA GLU A 164 -6.24 -4.45 9.34
C GLU A 164 -6.99 -3.12 9.24
N LEU A 165 -8.11 -2.96 9.99
CA LEU A 165 -8.84 -1.69 10.04
C LEU A 165 -7.94 -0.54 10.52
N PHE A 166 -7.08 -0.80 11.49
CA PHE A 166 -6.14 0.20 11.98
C PHE A 166 -5.11 0.59 10.92
N VAL A 167 -4.51 -0.37 10.23
CA VAL A 167 -3.52 -0.13 9.16
C VAL A 167 -4.16 0.61 7.98
N ARG A 168 -5.37 0.22 7.59
CA ARG A 168 -6.17 0.91 6.55
C ARG A 168 -6.53 2.34 6.94
N SER A 169 -6.96 2.57 8.18
CA SER A 169 -7.34 3.91 8.67
C SER A 169 -6.16 4.89 8.71
N ASN A 170 -4.94 4.38 8.80
CA ASN A 170 -3.71 5.17 8.72
C ASN A 170 -3.17 5.31 7.28
N ASN A 171 -3.88 4.82 6.27
CA ASN A 171 -3.50 4.85 4.85
C ASN A 171 -2.13 4.21 4.54
N VAL A 172 -1.68 3.28 5.35
CA VAL A 172 -0.40 2.56 5.16
C VAL A 172 -0.58 1.16 4.59
N TYR A 173 -1.82 0.72 4.39
CA TYR A 173 -2.16 -0.47 3.63
C TYR A 173 -2.26 -0.11 2.15
N ASP A 174 -1.40 -0.69 1.33
CA ASP A 174 -1.47 -0.50 -0.11
C ASP A 174 -2.22 -1.66 -0.77
N ASP A 175 -3.51 -1.46 -0.94
CA ASP A 175 -4.37 -2.33 -1.73
C ASP A 175 -4.30 -1.95 -3.22
N SER A 176 -3.07 -1.75 -3.72
CA SER A 176 -2.87 -1.27 -5.07
C SER A 176 -3.44 -2.20 -6.13
N GLU A 177 -3.37 -3.51 -5.91
CA GLU A 177 -3.92 -4.51 -6.82
C GLU A 177 -5.45 -4.42 -6.96
N ASN A 178 -6.15 -3.96 -5.91
CA ASN A 178 -7.59 -3.77 -5.88
C ASN A 178 -8.01 -2.29 -5.94
N ARG A 179 -7.07 -1.37 -6.05
CA ARG A 179 -7.36 0.05 -6.12
C ARG A 179 -7.68 0.48 -7.54
N VAL A 180 -8.81 1.17 -7.69
CA VAL A 180 -9.22 1.83 -8.94
C VAL A 180 -8.93 3.32 -8.85
N LEU A 181 -8.08 3.83 -9.73
CA LEU A 181 -7.87 5.26 -9.95
C LEU A 181 -8.94 5.77 -10.93
N ILE A 182 -9.70 6.76 -10.52
CA ILE A 182 -10.69 7.43 -11.38
C ILE A 182 -10.15 8.81 -11.76
N VAL A 183 -10.01 9.06 -13.03
CA VAL A 183 -9.55 10.35 -13.58
C VAL A 183 -10.54 10.95 -14.52
N GLY A 184 -10.61 12.29 -14.61
CA GLY A 184 -11.33 12.97 -15.66
C GLY A 184 -10.63 12.76 -17.01
N GLY A 185 -11.34 12.27 -18.00
CA GLY A 185 -10.71 11.90 -19.26
C GLY A 185 -11.56 12.16 -20.49
N SER A 186 -11.36 13.29 -21.20
CA SER A 186 -12.04 13.51 -22.48
C SER A 186 -11.36 12.76 -23.64
N SER A 187 -10.04 12.84 -23.75
CA SER A 187 -9.24 12.14 -24.78
C SER A 187 -8.60 10.85 -24.25
N ALA A 188 -8.26 10.81 -22.97
CA ALA A 188 -7.54 9.69 -22.35
C ALA A 188 -8.31 8.34 -22.46
N GLU A 189 -9.63 8.34 -22.29
CA GLU A 189 -10.45 7.14 -22.48
C GLU A 189 -10.33 6.59 -23.91
N SER A 190 -10.36 7.48 -24.90
CA SER A 190 -10.22 7.07 -26.31
C SER A 190 -8.83 6.51 -26.62
N VAL A 191 -7.80 7.09 -26.03
CA VAL A 191 -6.42 6.57 -26.13
C VAL A 191 -6.31 5.20 -25.48
N ALA A 192 -6.85 5.04 -24.26
CA ALA A 192 -6.86 3.75 -23.56
C ALA A 192 -7.59 2.65 -24.36
N LEU A 193 -8.71 2.99 -25.01
CA LEU A 193 -9.48 2.04 -25.83
C LEU A 193 -8.77 1.64 -27.13
N ASN A 194 -8.13 2.60 -27.81
CA ASN A 194 -7.56 2.36 -29.13
C ASN A 194 -6.10 1.87 -29.07
N TYR A 195 -5.36 2.24 -28.03
CA TYR A 195 -3.92 2.02 -27.97
C TYR A 195 -3.45 1.30 -26.68
N ASN A 196 -4.36 0.97 -25.76
CA ASN A 196 -4.07 0.23 -24.53
C ASN A 196 -3.03 0.90 -23.61
N PHE A 197 -3.02 2.22 -23.52
CA PHE A 197 -2.21 2.95 -22.57
C PHE A 197 -2.87 4.23 -22.08
N TYR A 198 -2.37 4.73 -20.95
CA TYR A 198 -2.66 6.06 -20.42
C TYR A 198 -1.37 6.80 -20.17
N ALA A 199 -1.27 8.03 -20.70
CA ALA A 199 -0.17 8.93 -20.43
C ALA A 199 -0.68 10.23 -19.82
N CYS A 200 0.06 10.76 -18.84
CA CYS A 200 -0.24 12.05 -18.22
C CYS A 200 1.05 12.78 -17.85
N GLN A 201 0.92 14.01 -17.37
CA GLN A 201 2.07 14.81 -16.98
C GLN A 201 2.95 14.05 -15.97
N ALA A 202 4.27 14.05 -16.17
CA ALA A 202 5.23 13.33 -15.33
C ALA A 202 5.19 13.73 -13.85
N ASN A 203 4.84 15.00 -13.54
CA ASN A 203 4.74 15.52 -12.19
C ASN A 203 3.43 15.19 -11.45
N ARG A 204 2.49 14.44 -12.08
CA ARG A 204 1.29 13.98 -11.37
C ARG A 204 1.65 12.86 -10.41
N SER A 205 1.22 13.04 -9.16
CA SER A 205 1.35 12.01 -8.13
C SER A 205 0.07 11.20 -8.06
N PHE A 206 0.20 9.87 -8.11
CA PHE A 206 -0.87 8.90 -7.89
C PHE A 206 -0.43 7.90 -6.83
N ARG A 207 -1.41 7.40 -6.06
CA ARG A 207 -1.20 6.17 -5.28
C ARG A 207 -1.03 5.01 -6.25
N ASN A 208 -0.26 4.01 -5.88
CA ASN A 208 -0.18 2.77 -6.67
C ASN A 208 -1.59 2.23 -6.90
N THR A 209 -1.86 1.78 -8.12
CA THR A 209 -3.20 1.38 -8.54
C THR A 209 -3.14 0.23 -9.53
N GLY A 210 -3.97 -0.77 -9.31
CA GLY A 210 -4.12 -1.92 -10.21
C GLY A 210 -5.08 -1.63 -11.37
N TYR A 211 -5.94 -0.61 -11.23
CA TYR A 211 -6.95 -0.30 -12.23
C TYR A 211 -7.10 1.19 -12.46
N ILE A 212 -7.49 1.56 -13.67
CA ILE A 212 -7.80 2.95 -14.06
C ILE A 212 -9.16 2.99 -14.75
N ALA A 213 -9.95 3.99 -14.40
CA ALA A 213 -11.22 4.29 -15.04
C ALA A 213 -11.32 5.79 -15.40
N PHE A 214 -12.06 6.11 -16.44
CA PHE A 214 -12.18 7.47 -16.96
C PHE A 214 -13.61 7.98 -16.82
N LEU A 215 -13.78 9.09 -16.09
CA LEU A 215 -15.04 9.81 -16.06
C LEU A 215 -15.15 10.71 -17.28
N ARG A 216 -16.06 10.38 -18.21
CA ARG A 216 -16.30 11.13 -19.43
C ARG A 216 -17.79 11.31 -19.65
N LYS A 217 -18.22 12.55 -19.99
CA LYS A 217 -19.63 12.87 -20.27
C LYS A 217 -20.59 12.36 -19.17
N LYS A 218 -20.22 12.56 -17.89
CA LYS A 218 -20.99 12.17 -16.71
C LYS A 218 -21.20 10.66 -16.54
N LYS A 219 -20.30 9.85 -17.05
CA LYS A 219 -20.33 8.40 -16.85
C LYS A 219 -18.93 7.80 -16.91
N ILE A 220 -18.78 6.64 -16.28
CA ILE A 220 -17.60 5.77 -16.39
C ILE A 220 -18.07 4.54 -17.17
N SER A 221 -17.55 4.35 -18.37
CA SER A 221 -18.02 3.30 -19.29
C SER A 221 -17.10 2.09 -19.34
N TYR A 222 -15.85 2.24 -18.94
CA TYR A 222 -14.81 1.19 -19.06
C TYR A 222 -13.92 1.18 -17.84
N LEU A 223 -13.43 -0.01 -17.53
CA LEU A 223 -12.39 -0.27 -16.52
C LEU A 223 -11.18 -0.86 -17.24
N PHE A 224 -9.98 -0.43 -16.84
CA PHE A 224 -8.72 -0.93 -17.38
C PHE A 224 -7.83 -1.42 -16.24
N LYS A 225 -7.22 -2.59 -16.41
CA LYS A 225 -6.17 -3.10 -15.53
C LYS A 225 -4.84 -2.51 -15.93
N VAL A 226 -4.06 -2.06 -14.96
CA VAL A 226 -2.66 -1.65 -15.17
C VAL A 226 -1.80 -2.90 -15.27
N VAL A 227 -1.01 -3.02 -16.33
CA VAL A 227 -0.16 -4.20 -16.57
C VAL A 227 1.31 -3.81 -16.67
N GLY A 228 2.13 -4.51 -15.91
CA GLY A 228 3.55 -4.22 -15.81
C GLY A 228 3.86 -2.98 -14.97
N GLU A 229 5.09 -2.52 -15.07
CA GLU A 229 5.60 -1.39 -14.30
C GLU A 229 5.10 -0.05 -14.87
N VAL A 230 4.67 0.85 -13.97
CA VAL A 230 4.35 2.24 -14.33
C VAL A 230 5.66 2.99 -14.54
N LYS A 231 5.80 3.64 -15.69
CA LYS A 231 7.00 4.38 -16.03
C LYS A 231 6.85 5.87 -15.72
N ASP A 232 7.74 6.38 -14.90
CA ASP A 232 7.78 7.78 -14.54
C ASP A 232 8.70 8.58 -15.47
N SER A 233 8.23 9.75 -15.91
CA SER A 233 9.04 10.74 -16.63
C SER A 233 9.73 10.21 -17.90
N VAL A 234 8.99 9.50 -18.75
CA VAL A 234 9.51 8.94 -20.00
C VAL A 234 9.09 9.73 -21.23
N ASN A 235 9.95 9.72 -22.26
CA ASN A 235 9.58 10.18 -23.60
C ASN A 235 8.76 9.07 -24.30
N LEU A 236 7.51 9.39 -24.67
CA LEU A 236 6.61 8.38 -25.25
C LEU A 236 7.16 7.74 -26.54
N ARG A 237 7.96 8.46 -27.33
CA ARG A 237 8.59 7.90 -28.56
C ARG A 237 9.66 6.85 -28.26
N GLU A 238 10.20 6.83 -27.05
CA GLU A 238 11.20 5.85 -26.60
C GLU A 238 10.57 4.57 -26.03
N GLU A 239 9.24 4.50 -25.99
CA GLU A 239 8.47 3.38 -25.45
C GLU A 239 7.60 2.66 -26.50
N PRO A 240 8.17 2.20 -27.64
CA PRO A 240 7.38 1.64 -28.75
C PRO A 240 6.66 0.32 -28.41
N SER A 241 7.04 -0.33 -27.33
CA SER A 241 6.36 -1.54 -26.81
C SER A 241 5.02 -1.23 -26.12
N ILE A 242 4.78 0.04 -25.77
CA ILE A 242 3.53 0.52 -25.12
C ILE A 242 2.83 1.53 -26.00
N VAL A 243 3.57 2.47 -26.57
CA VAL A 243 3.03 3.57 -27.40
C VAL A 243 3.39 3.29 -28.88
N PRO A 244 2.45 2.83 -29.68
CA PRO A 244 2.72 2.51 -31.08
C PRO A 244 2.96 3.77 -31.92
N PRO A 245 3.76 3.69 -32.99
CA PRO A 245 4.02 4.85 -33.86
C PRO A 245 2.75 5.50 -34.43
N SER A 246 1.70 4.71 -34.75
CA SER A 246 0.42 5.20 -35.23
C SER A 246 -0.26 6.20 -34.30
N TYR A 247 -0.01 6.11 -32.99
CA TYR A 247 -0.52 7.09 -32.03
C TYR A 247 -0.05 8.51 -32.36
N PHE A 248 1.20 8.69 -32.72
CA PHE A 248 1.75 10.00 -33.05
C PHE A 248 1.17 10.53 -34.36
N ASP A 249 0.95 9.63 -35.34
CA ASP A 249 0.39 10.04 -36.63
C ASP A 249 -1.09 10.46 -36.52
N GLU A 250 -1.87 9.80 -35.67
CA GLU A 250 -3.32 9.95 -35.60
C GLU A 250 -3.78 10.90 -34.48
N VAL A 251 -3.06 10.95 -33.33
CA VAL A 251 -3.54 11.64 -32.12
C VAL A 251 -2.64 12.81 -31.73
N GLU A 252 -1.33 12.66 -31.83
CA GLU A 252 -0.39 13.66 -31.32
C GLU A 252 0.80 13.91 -32.26
N PRO A 253 0.51 14.38 -33.50
CA PRO A 253 1.57 14.54 -34.54
C PRO A 253 2.65 15.53 -34.11
N ASP A 254 2.30 16.54 -33.33
CA ASP A 254 3.18 17.59 -32.87
C ASP A 254 3.90 17.26 -31.55
N TYR A 255 3.92 16.00 -31.12
CA TYR A 255 4.58 15.61 -29.87
C TYR A 255 6.08 15.92 -29.86
N GLN A 256 6.52 16.77 -28.93
CA GLN A 256 7.87 17.32 -28.83
C GLN A 256 8.77 16.59 -27.82
N GLY A 257 8.39 15.37 -27.37
CA GLY A 257 9.21 14.62 -26.39
C GLY A 257 9.02 15.07 -24.95
N THR A 258 7.94 15.77 -24.62
CA THR A 258 7.62 16.13 -23.22
C THR A 258 7.52 14.89 -22.35
N PRO A 259 8.20 14.85 -21.18
CA PRO A 259 8.13 13.68 -20.30
C PRO A 259 6.73 13.41 -19.77
N HIS A 260 6.34 12.13 -19.77
CA HIS A 260 5.05 11.66 -19.28
C HIS A 260 5.23 10.53 -18.27
N LYS A 261 4.26 10.41 -17.37
CA LYS A 261 4.01 9.17 -16.62
C LYS A 261 3.15 8.27 -17.51
N LEU A 262 3.58 7.01 -17.70
CA LEU A 262 3.01 6.09 -18.66
C LEU A 262 2.54 4.80 -17.98
N PHE A 263 1.27 4.44 -18.23
CA PHE A 263 0.63 3.22 -17.77
C PHE A 263 0.27 2.36 -18.97
N LYS A 264 0.73 1.11 -19.00
CA LYS A 264 0.23 0.11 -19.94
C LYS A 264 -1.07 -0.47 -19.40
N LEU A 265 -2.08 -0.60 -20.26
CA LEU A 265 -3.45 -0.95 -19.86
C LEU A 265 -3.95 -2.19 -20.60
N GLU A 266 -4.84 -2.94 -19.92
CA GLU A 266 -5.68 -3.97 -20.53
C GLU A 266 -7.14 -3.71 -20.13
N ARG A 267 -8.06 -3.81 -21.08
CA ARG A 267 -9.49 -3.62 -20.80
C ARG A 267 -10.04 -4.78 -19.97
N VAL A 268 -10.82 -4.47 -18.95
CA VAL A 268 -11.53 -5.46 -18.12
C VAL A 268 -12.91 -5.72 -18.74
N GLU A 269 -13.04 -6.83 -19.44
CA GLU A 269 -14.28 -7.17 -20.15
C GLU A 269 -15.44 -7.54 -19.20
N ALA A 270 -15.14 -7.98 -17.97
CA ALA A 270 -16.15 -8.31 -16.95
C ALA A 270 -16.86 -7.09 -16.36
N PHE A 271 -16.41 -5.86 -16.67
CA PHE A 271 -17.09 -4.65 -16.21
C PHE A 271 -18.28 -4.32 -17.11
N GLU A 272 -19.49 -4.43 -16.57
CA GLU A 272 -20.78 -4.22 -17.27
C GLU A 272 -21.34 -2.80 -17.12
N GLY A 273 -20.49 -1.78 -16.96
CA GLY A 273 -20.92 -0.37 -16.82
C GLY A 273 -22.05 0.08 -17.74
N PRO A 274 -22.48 1.35 -17.71
CA PRO A 274 -21.77 2.48 -17.12
C PRO A 274 -22.15 2.80 -15.67
N ILE A 275 -21.20 3.38 -14.91
CA ILE A 275 -21.49 4.07 -13.65
C ILE A 275 -21.84 5.52 -13.98
N ILE A 276 -23.00 6.00 -13.54
CA ILE A 276 -23.51 7.33 -13.86
C ILE A 276 -23.06 8.34 -12.81
N ASP A 277 -22.60 9.51 -13.24
CA ASP A 277 -22.22 10.60 -12.33
C ASP A 277 -23.48 11.32 -11.81
N ASP A 278 -23.81 11.07 -10.55
CA ASP A 278 -24.91 11.67 -9.79
C ASP A 278 -24.44 12.77 -8.82
N SER A 279 -23.18 13.21 -8.93
CA SER A 279 -22.59 14.17 -8.00
C SER A 279 -23.25 15.53 -8.05
N VAL A 280 -23.66 16.00 -6.87
CA VAL A 280 -24.28 17.33 -6.69
C VAL A 280 -23.57 18.11 -5.60
N ASP A 281 -23.56 19.43 -5.71
CA ASP A 281 -23.10 20.34 -4.68
C ASP A 281 -24.14 20.48 -3.54
N LYS A 282 -23.78 21.24 -2.50
CA LYS A 282 -24.66 21.52 -1.37
C LYS A 282 -26.00 22.20 -1.73
N ASN A 283 -26.14 22.72 -2.96
CA ASN A 283 -27.34 23.37 -3.46
C ASN A 283 -28.13 22.45 -4.40
N GLY A 284 -27.74 21.17 -4.54
CA GLY A 284 -28.35 20.21 -5.45
C GLY A 284 -27.99 20.41 -6.93
N LYS A 285 -27.03 21.28 -7.24
CA LYS A 285 -26.56 21.49 -8.63
C LYS A 285 -25.46 20.48 -8.94
N HIS A 286 -25.54 19.85 -10.12
CA HIS A 286 -24.51 18.91 -10.55
C HIS A 286 -23.11 19.54 -10.49
N CYS A 287 -22.18 18.82 -9.90
CA CYS A 287 -20.76 19.14 -9.84
C CYS A 287 -19.93 17.95 -10.35
N ALA A 288 -18.68 18.17 -10.69
CA ALA A 288 -17.82 17.08 -11.13
C ALA A 288 -17.50 16.13 -9.96
N PHE A 289 -17.73 14.85 -10.14
CA PHE A 289 -17.35 13.81 -9.17
C PHE A 289 -15.82 13.83 -8.89
N VAL A 290 -15.04 13.98 -9.94
CA VAL A 290 -13.58 14.04 -9.88
C VAL A 290 -13.10 15.38 -10.39
N GLN A 291 -12.49 16.18 -9.52
CA GLN A 291 -11.84 17.44 -9.93
C GLN A 291 -10.41 17.20 -10.46
N ARG A 292 -9.68 16.24 -9.88
CA ARG A 292 -8.33 15.83 -10.29
C ARG A 292 -8.22 14.32 -10.42
N GLN A 293 -8.46 13.60 -9.34
CA GLN A 293 -8.43 12.15 -9.25
C GLN A 293 -9.28 11.66 -8.06
N GLY A 294 -9.86 10.48 -8.18
CA GLY A 294 -10.56 9.76 -7.13
C GLY A 294 -10.01 8.35 -6.99
N TYR A 295 -10.29 7.72 -5.88
CA TYR A 295 -9.91 6.32 -5.61
C TYR A 295 -11.10 5.59 -5.01
N THR A 296 -11.22 4.31 -5.35
CA THR A 296 -12.15 3.35 -4.75
C THR A 296 -11.55 1.96 -4.81
N THR A 297 -12.18 0.99 -4.17
CA THR A 297 -11.78 -0.42 -4.31
C THR A 297 -12.39 -1.05 -5.56
N LEU A 298 -11.77 -2.12 -6.07
CA LEU A 298 -12.31 -2.87 -7.21
C LEU A 298 -13.71 -3.43 -6.91
N ASP A 299 -13.92 -3.93 -5.70
CA ASP A 299 -15.22 -4.48 -5.27
C ASP A 299 -16.31 -3.40 -5.28
N GLN A 300 -16.07 -2.24 -4.67
CA GLN A 300 -17.01 -1.10 -4.74
C GLN A 300 -17.26 -0.68 -6.19
N PHE A 301 -16.20 -0.59 -6.99
CA PHE A 301 -16.30 -0.19 -8.39
C PHE A 301 -17.16 -1.14 -9.22
N MET A 302 -16.97 -2.45 -9.07
CA MET A 302 -17.71 -3.48 -9.82
C MET A 302 -19.19 -3.54 -9.44
N ASN A 303 -19.53 -3.16 -8.21
CA ASN A 303 -20.91 -3.15 -7.71
C ASN A 303 -21.64 -1.80 -7.86
N ALA A 304 -20.90 -0.72 -8.18
CA ALA A 304 -21.46 0.64 -8.29
C ALA A 304 -22.33 0.82 -9.53
N LYS A 305 -23.42 1.60 -9.37
CA LYS A 305 -24.28 2.06 -10.48
C LYS A 305 -24.21 3.57 -10.68
N VAL A 306 -23.91 4.28 -9.60
CA VAL A 306 -23.76 5.74 -9.57
C VAL A 306 -22.47 6.12 -8.85
N THR A 307 -21.96 7.34 -9.09
CA THR A 307 -20.71 7.77 -8.49
C THR A 307 -20.77 7.96 -6.97
N SER A 308 -21.95 8.17 -6.40
CA SER A 308 -22.11 8.19 -4.94
C SER A 308 -21.82 6.84 -4.28
N ASP A 309 -21.98 5.72 -4.99
CA ASP A 309 -21.63 4.37 -4.51
C ASP A 309 -20.10 4.17 -4.38
N LEU A 310 -19.28 5.03 -4.99
CA LEU A 310 -17.82 4.96 -5.01
C LEU A 310 -17.16 5.76 -3.87
N ARG A 311 -17.96 6.36 -3.00
CA ARG A 311 -17.47 7.13 -1.85
C ARG A 311 -17.77 6.40 -0.56
N ASP A 312 -16.75 6.27 0.28
CA ASP A 312 -16.89 5.86 1.69
C ASP A 312 -17.56 6.95 2.53
#